data_3eb45aba7e80ddc19ac696019c846ab7
#
_entry.id   3eb45aba7e80ddc19ac696019c846ab7
#
_cell.length_a   1.000
_cell.length_b   1.000
_cell.length_c   1.000
_cell.angle_alpha   90.00
_cell.angle_beta   90.00
_cell.angle_gamma   90.00
#
_symmetry.space_group_name_H-M   'P 1'
#
loop_
_entity.id
_entity.type
_entity.pdbx_description
1 polymer ?
#
loop_
_entity_poly.entity_id
_entity_poly.type
_entity_poly.pdbx_seq_one_letter_code
_entity_poly.pdbx_strand_id
1 'polypeptide(L)'
;MRALRGIVLEISPNSRHHINPLEIARGYGMGENPVALKSELLMSICEQQMGEGQLGAFHKSIIDRCTASVYHDFIKSGGKARQPILSDWRNEIKRQPEREAQELALASELFVEGSLNMFAHETNVDIDSRIIVFDLYEMGDQLKPTALNVTMETIQNRVATNRLAGKYTWVFVDEVYVRPEAA
;
A
#
# COMPACT_ATOMS: atom_id res chain seq x y z
N MET A 1 -8.65 -8.55 -23.43
CA MET A 1 -8.59 -9.05 -22.05
C MET A 1 -9.69 -10.07 -21.73
N ARG A 2 -10.98 -9.79 -21.97
CA ARG A 2 -12.07 -10.76 -21.69
C ARG A 2 -11.88 -12.12 -22.37
N ALA A 3 -11.34 -12.15 -23.60
CA ALA A 3 -11.07 -13.40 -24.33
C ALA A 3 -9.98 -14.29 -23.67
N LEU A 4 -9.09 -13.69 -22.85
CA LEU A 4 -8.03 -14.39 -22.13
C LEU A 4 -8.40 -14.72 -20.68
N ARG A 5 -9.63 -14.47 -20.26
CA ARG A 5 -10.13 -14.61 -18.89
C ARG A 5 -9.30 -13.81 -17.87
N GLY A 6 -8.75 -12.66 -18.32
CA GLY A 6 -8.09 -11.69 -17.44
C GLY A 6 -9.09 -10.78 -16.76
N ILE A 7 -8.68 -10.20 -15.64
CA ILE A 7 -9.42 -9.15 -14.93
C ILE A 7 -8.75 -7.81 -15.12
N VAL A 8 -9.54 -6.75 -15.15
CA VAL A 8 -9.09 -5.36 -15.14
C VAL A 8 -9.58 -4.74 -13.82
N LEU A 9 -8.66 -4.26 -13.03
CA LEU A 9 -8.89 -3.58 -11.77
C LEU A 9 -8.66 -2.09 -12.02
N GLU A 10 -9.74 -1.36 -12.12
CA GLU A 10 -9.71 0.09 -12.22
C GLU A 10 -9.37 0.68 -10.86
N ILE A 11 -8.28 1.44 -10.81
CA ILE A 11 -7.79 2.12 -9.62
C ILE A 11 -8.11 3.61 -9.78
N SER A 12 -9.22 4.02 -9.21
CA SER A 12 -9.71 5.40 -9.26
C SER A 12 -10.46 5.76 -7.98
N PRO A 13 -10.62 7.05 -7.64
CA PRO A 13 -11.37 7.46 -6.44
C PRO A 13 -12.82 6.96 -6.40
N ASN A 14 -13.39 6.69 -7.57
CA ASN A 14 -14.77 6.20 -7.71
C ASN A 14 -14.86 4.68 -7.84
N SER A 15 -13.72 3.97 -7.81
CA SER A 15 -13.69 2.52 -7.95
C SER A 15 -14.39 1.83 -6.77
N ARG A 16 -15.06 0.72 -7.06
CA ARG A 16 -15.59 -0.20 -6.04
C ARG A 16 -14.56 -1.27 -5.63
N HIS A 17 -13.40 -1.25 -6.28
CA HIS A 17 -12.30 -2.14 -5.97
C HIS A 17 -11.49 -1.54 -4.82
N HIS A 18 -11.25 -2.36 -3.81
CA HIS A 18 -10.42 -2.01 -2.67
C HIS A 18 -9.20 -2.90 -2.63
N ILE A 19 -8.06 -2.31 -2.33
CA ILE A 19 -6.78 -2.99 -2.18
C ILE A 19 -6.17 -2.51 -0.87
N ASN A 20 -5.91 -3.45 0.02
CA ASN A 20 -5.24 -3.17 1.29
C ASN A 20 -3.71 -3.13 1.07
N PRO A 21 -3.05 -1.97 1.15
CA PRO A 21 -1.60 -1.88 0.99
C PRO A 21 -0.84 -2.57 2.13
N LEU A 22 -1.49 -2.77 3.28
CA LEU A 22 -0.90 -3.41 4.44
C LEU A 22 -1.04 -4.95 4.43
N GLU A 23 -1.60 -5.53 3.38
CA GLU A 23 -1.70 -6.98 3.28
C GLU A 23 -0.32 -7.62 3.13
N ILE A 24 -0.06 -8.65 3.95
CA ILE A 24 1.14 -9.48 3.90
C ILE A 24 0.74 -10.86 3.39
N ALA A 25 1.04 -11.13 2.12
CA ALA A 25 0.82 -12.43 1.52
C ALA A 25 1.89 -13.44 1.98
N ARG A 26 1.56 -14.73 1.85
CA ARG A 26 2.51 -15.79 2.15
C ARG A 26 3.77 -15.65 1.29
N GLY A 27 4.93 -15.60 1.94
CA GLY A 27 6.22 -15.45 1.28
C GLY A 27 6.64 -14.02 0.98
N TYR A 28 5.82 -13.03 1.28
CA TYR A 28 6.20 -11.63 1.21
C TYR A 28 7.37 -11.35 2.16
N GLY A 29 8.37 -10.59 1.69
CA GLY A 29 9.56 -10.27 2.49
C GLY A 29 10.45 -11.49 2.78
N MET A 30 10.52 -12.49 1.89
CA MET A 30 11.37 -13.68 2.09
C MET A 30 12.82 -13.30 2.38
N GLY A 31 13.25 -13.53 3.64
CA GLY A 31 14.58 -13.17 4.13
C GLY A 31 14.69 -11.79 4.76
N GLU A 32 13.61 -10.99 4.71
CA GLU A 32 13.51 -9.68 5.34
C GLU A 32 12.34 -9.66 6.34
N ASN A 33 12.31 -8.62 7.19
CA ASN A 33 11.18 -8.41 8.09
C ASN A 33 9.99 -7.81 7.31
N PRO A 34 8.89 -8.55 7.09
CA PRO A 34 7.77 -8.06 6.30
C PRO A 34 7.10 -6.81 6.90
N VAL A 35 7.15 -6.65 8.22
CA VAL A 35 6.59 -5.46 8.90
C VAL A 35 7.47 -4.23 8.63
N ALA A 36 8.80 -4.40 8.57
CA ALA A 36 9.71 -3.31 8.22
C ALA A 36 9.46 -2.83 6.77
N LEU A 37 9.24 -3.73 5.82
CA LEU A 37 8.88 -3.37 4.45
C LEU A 37 7.57 -2.58 4.38
N LYS A 38 6.57 -2.95 5.20
CA LYS A 38 5.33 -2.19 5.31
C LYS A 38 5.54 -0.81 5.95
N SER A 39 6.46 -0.71 6.91
CA SER A 39 6.87 0.57 7.47
C SER A 39 7.49 1.48 6.39
N GLU A 40 8.37 0.95 5.55
CA GLU A 40 8.97 1.68 4.42
C GLU A 40 7.93 2.14 3.39
N LEU A 41 6.96 1.28 3.05
CA LEU A 41 5.84 1.66 2.19
C LEU A 41 5.05 2.84 2.78
N LEU A 42 4.73 2.78 4.08
CA LEU A 42 3.99 3.86 4.75
C LEU A 42 4.82 5.15 4.83
N MET A 43 6.13 5.06 5.04
CA MET A 43 7.03 6.22 4.95
C MET A 43 6.99 6.84 3.56
N SER A 44 7.06 6.03 2.50
CA SER A 44 6.98 6.53 1.12
C SER A 44 5.64 7.22 0.82
N ILE A 45 4.52 6.64 1.27
CA ILE A 45 3.20 7.26 1.13
C ILE A 45 3.13 8.58 1.89
N CYS A 46 3.57 8.62 3.15
CA CYS A 46 3.56 9.86 3.95
C CYS A 46 4.46 10.94 3.34
N GLU A 47 5.65 10.59 2.83
CA GLU A 47 6.56 11.54 2.20
C GLU A 47 5.95 12.16 0.94
N GLN A 48 5.25 11.37 0.13
CA GLN A 48 4.53 11.90 -1.04
C GLN A 48 3.42 12.88 -0.65
N GLN A 49 2.78 12.69 0.51
CA GLN A 49 1.70 13.56 0.96
C GLN A 49 2.18 14.81 1.68
N MET A 50 3.23 14.69 2.45
CA MET A 50 3.80 15.82 3.20
C MET A 50 4.71 16.69 2.32
N GLY A 51 5.22 16.14 1.23
CA GLY A 51 6.20 16.75 0.35
C GLY A 51 7.62 16.27 0.64
N GLU A 52 8.46 16.35 -0.38
CA GLU A 52 9.84 15.88 -0.31
C GLU A 52 10.62 16.58 0.83
N GLY A 53 11.31 15.77 1.63
CA GLY A 53 12.13 16.27 2.75
C GLY A 53 11.34 16.69 4.01
N GLN A 54 10.00 16.62 4.00
CA GLN A 54 9.19 16.97 5.18
C GLN A 54 9.09 15.81 6.18
N LEU A 55 9.34 14.58 5.75
CA LEU A 55 9.31 13.40 6.62
C LEU A 55 10.62 13.25 7.41
N GLY A 56 10.70 13.91 8.56
CA GLY A 56 11.87 13.89 9.44
C GLY A 56 12.04 12.58 10.22
N ALA A 57 13.14 12.47 10.97
CA ALA A 57 13.50 11.28 11.75
C ALA A 57 12.42 10.90 12.79
N PHE A 58 11.79 11.88 13.43
CA PHE A 58 10.73 11.62 14.41
C PHE A 58 9.48 11.03 13.76
N HIS A 59 9.07 11.54 12.60
CA HIS A 59 7.98 10.97 11.81
C HIS A 59 8.26 9.51 11.47
N LYS A 60 9.46 9.20 10.96
CA LYS A 60 9.86 7.83 10.60
C LYS A 60 9.81 6.88 11.79
N SER A 61 10.28 7.33 12.97
CA SER A 61 10.23 6.54 14.20
C SER A 61 8.78 6.25 14.66
N ILE A 62 7.88 7.23 14.50
CA ILE A 62 6.46 7.06 14.84
C ILE A 62 5.79 6.10 13.86
N ILE A 63 6.04 6.25 12.55
CA ILE A 63 5.52 5.34 11.53
C ILE A 63 5.94 3.91 11.83
N ASP A 64 7.21 3.67 12.07
CA ASP A 64 7.77 2.34 12.33
C ASP A 64 7.15 1.70 13.58
N ARG A 65 7.13 2.43 14.70
CA ARG A 65 6.52 2.00 15.96
C ARG A 65 5.03 1.64 15.81
N CYS A 66 4.26 2.50 15.16
CA CYS A 66 2.83 2.29 14.97
C CYS A 66 2.55 1.14 13.99
N THR A 67 3.40 0.98 12.97
CA THR A 67 3.32 -0.17 12.05
C THR A 67 3.56 -1.48 12.81
N ALA A 68 4.62 -1.56 13.62
CA ALA A 68 4.87 -2.73 14.45
C ALA A 68 3.69 -3.03 15.41
N SER A 69 3.09 -1.98 15.99
CA SER A 69 1.95 -2.10 16.90
C SER A 69 0.73 -2.73 16.23
N VAL A 70 0.33 -2.26 15.05
CA VAL A 70 -0.88 -2.77 14.37
C VAL A 70 -0.72 -4.19 13.83
N TYR A 71 0.52 -4.64 13.57
CA TYR A 71 0.79 -6.03 13.17
C TYR A 71 0.98 -7.00 14.34
N HIS A 72 1.01 -6.50 15.59
CA HIS A 72 1.33 -7.33 16.75
C HIS A 72 0.51 -8.62 16.82
N ASP A 73 -0.81 -8.51 16.75
CA ASP A 73 -1.70 -9.68 16.88
C ASP A 73 -1.61 -10.60 15.66
N PHE A 74 -1.45 -10.03 14.45
CA PHE A 74 -1.25 -10.81 13.24
C PHE A 74 0.03 -11.66 13.33
N ILE A 75 1.15 -11.07 13.71
CA ILE A 75 2.43 -11.79 13.87
C ILE A 75 2.36 -12.80 15.00
N LYS A 76 1.84 -12.40 16.18
CA LYS A 76 1.70 -13.27 17.35
C LYS A 76 0.83 -14.51 17.08
N SER A 77 -0.19 -14.37 16.25
CA SER A 77 -1.06 -15.48 15.85
C SER A 77 -0.48 -16.38 14.75
N GLY A 78 0.72 -16.07 14.23
CA GLY A 78 1.30 -16.75 13.08
C GLY A 78 0.49 -16.51 11.79
N GLY A 79 -0.03 -15.30 11.62
CA GLY A 79 -0.77 -14.89 10.43
C GLY A 79 -2.24 -15.29 10.40
N LYS A 80 -2.81 -15.70 11.54
CA LYS A 80 -4.23 -16.13 11.64
C LYS A 80 -5.20 -15.01 12.00
N ALA A 81 -4.72 -13.99 12.72
CA ALA A 81 -5.54 -12.81 13.02
C ALA A 81 -5.79 -11.97 11.76
N ARG A 82 -6.80 -11.10 11.83
CA ARG A 82 -7.08 -10.13 10.77
C ARG A 82 -5.84 -9.28 10.50
N GLN A 83 -5.56 -9.06 9.24
CA GLN A 83 -4.51 -8.12 8.84
C GLN A 83 -4.95 -6.68 9.08
N PRO A 84 -4.03 -5.78 9.47
CA PRO A 84 -4.38 -4.38 9.66
C PRO A 84 -4.72 -3.73 8.32
N ILE A 85 -5.52 -2.67 8.38
CA ILE A 85 -5.81 -1.75 7.28
C ILE A 85 -5.30 -0.35 7.63
N LEU A 86 -5.26 0.56 6.67
CA LEU A 86 -4.77 1.93 6.90
C LEU A 86 -5.53 2.67 8.01
N SER A 87 -6.82 2.37 8.20
CA SER A 87 -7.59 2.95 9.30
C SER A 87 -7.09 2.51 10.68
N ASP A 88 -6.67 1.24 10.83
CA ASP A 88 -6.09 0.75 12.08
C ASP A 88 -4.76 1.47 12.37
N TRP A 89 -3.91 1.60 11.36
CA TRP A 89 -2.64 2.29 11.46
C TRP A 89 -2.81 3.78 11.82
N ARG A 90 -3.72 4.51 11.13
CA ARG A 90 -3.99 5.91 11.45
C ARG A 90 -4.55 6.08 12.87
N ASN A 91 -5.41 5.18 13.31
CA ASN A 91 -5.93 5.21 14.68
C ASN A 91 -4.81 5.02 15.70
N GLU A 92 -3.81 4.18 15.40
CA GLU A 92 -2.63 4.01 16.26
C GLU A 92 -1.76 5.27 16.27
N ILE A 93 -1.55 5.94 15.12
CA ILE A 93 -0.88 7.24 15.03
C ILE A 93 -1.60 8.29 15.89
N LYS A 94 -2.93 8.39 15.80
CA LYS A 94 -3.73 9.35 16.61
C LYS A 94 -3.60 9.16 18.11
N ARG A 95 -3.18 7.98 18.59
CA ARG A 95 -2.96 7.71 20.03
C ARG A 95 -1.60 8.20 20.51
N GLN A 96 -0.70 8.54 19.62
CA GLN A 96 0.63 9.00 19.98
C GLN A 96 0.58 10.46 20.43
N PRO A 97 1.31 10.85 21.49
CA PRO A 97 1.22 12.20 22.06
C PRO A 97 2.05 13.25 21.30
N GLU A 98 2.94 12.82 20.42
CA GLU A 98 3.89 13.71 19.74
C GLU A 98 3.19 14.58 18.69
N ARG A 99 3.71 15.79 18.50
CA ARG A 99 3.23 16.73 17.46
C ARG A 99 3.35 16.13 16.06
N GLU A 100 4.45 15.47 15.79
CA GLU A 100 4.72 14.80 14.52
C GLU A 100 3.70 13.69 14.20
N ALA A 101 3.15 13.05 15.23
CA ALA A 101 2.05 12.10 15.06
C ALA A 101 0.76 12.79 14.62
N GLN A 102 0.48 14.00 15.11
CA GLN A 102 -0.66 14.78 14.65
C GLN A 102 -0.50 15.22 13.19
N GLU A 103 0.71 15.60 12.79
CA GLU A 103 1.05 15.94 11.41
C GLU A 103 0.85 14.72 10.48
N LEU A 104 1.32 13.53 10.88
CA LEU A 104 1.10 12.27 10.15
C LEU A 104 -0.38 11.90 10.07
N ALA A 105 -1.13 12.04 11.16
CA ALA A 105 -2.56 11.75 11.18
C ALA A 105 -3.35 12.66 10.23
N LEU A 106 -2.95 13.93 10.11
CA LEU A 106 -3.53 14.88 9.17
C LEU A 106 -3.14 14.55 7.73
N ALA A 107 -1.85 14.31 7.47
CA ALA A 107 -1.36 13.96 6.14
C ALA A 107 -1.98 12.66 5.59
N SER A 108 -2.28 11.70 6.47
CA SER A 108 -2.91 10.43 6.07
C SER A 108 -4.43 10.49 5.94
N GLU A 109 -5.07 11.61 6.28
CA GLU A 109 -6.54 11.72 6.28
C GLU A 109 -7.15 11.49 4.89
N LEU A 110 -6.51 12.03 3.86
CA LEU A 110 -6.95 11.87 2.48
C LEU A 110 -7.09 10.40 2.05
N PHE A 111 -6.18 9.53 2.53
CA PHE A 111 -6.16 8.10 2.19
C PHE A 111 -7.07 7.24 3.04
N VAL A 112 -7.44 7.71 4.23
CA VAL A 112 -8.15 6.88 5.19
C VAL A 112 -9.62 7.26 5.29
N GLU A 113 -9.92 8.56 5.30
CA GLU A 113 -11.26 9.10 5.48
C GLU A 113 -11.71 9.98 4.29
N GLY A 114 -10.75 10.43 3.46
CA GLY A 114 -11.00 11.31 2.33
C GLY A 114 -11.30 10.59 1.01
N SER A 115 -11.08 11.29 -0.09
CA SER A 115 -11.42 10.84 -1.45
C SER A 115 -10.59 9.64 -1.96
N LEU A 116 -9.51 9.28 -1.29
CA LEU A 116 -8.66 8.12 -1.61
C LEU A 116 -8.84 6.94 -0.64
N ASN A 117 -9.91 6.90 0.11
CA ASN A 117 -10.17 5.85 1.08
C ASN A 117 -10.31 4.43 0.47
N MET A 118 -10.26 4.31 -0.85
CA MET A 118 -10.23 3.01 -1.54
C MET A 118 -9.10 2.08 -1.06
N PHE A 119 -8.02 2.65 -0.50
CA PHE A 119 -6.91 1.90 0.08
C PHE A 119 -7.05 1.64 1.59
N ALA A 120 -8.10 2.15 2.22
CA ALA A 120 -8.34 2.03 3.65
C ALA A 120 -9.22 0.83 4.05
N HIS A 121 -9.57 -0.01 3.09
CA HIS A 121 -10.45 -1.17 3.27
C HIS A 121 -9.69 -2.48 3.07
N GLU A 122 -10.29 -3.58 3.52
CA GLU A 122 -9.81 -4.92 3.17
C GLU A 122 -9.90 -5.14 1.66
N THR A 123 -8.96 -5.91 1.10
CA THR A 123 -8.96 -6.25 -0.33
C THR A 123 -10.24 -6.99 -0.68
N ASN A 124 -11.00 -6.50 -1.65
CA ASN A 124 -12.25 -7.10 -2.12
C ASN A 124 -12.19 -7.58 -3.56
N VAL A 125 -11.01 -7.61 -4.16
CA VAL A 125 -10.78 -8.04 -5.54
C VAL A 125 -10.11 -9.41 -5.59
N ASP A 126 -10.48 -10.20 -6.60
CA ASP A 126 -9.80 -11.47 -6.86
C ASP A 126 -8.47 -11.22 -7.57
N ILE A 127 -7.39 -11.21 -6.77
CA ILE A 127 -6.02 -11.10 -7.27
C ILE A 127 -5.40 -12.45 -7.64
N ASP A 128 -6.18 -13.55 -7.63
CA ASP A 128 -5.71 -14.89 -8.00
C ASP A 128 -5.83 -15.20 -9.49
N SER A 129 -6.42 -14.30 -10.28
CA SER A 129 -6.50 -14.45 -11.72
C SER A 129 -5.11 -14.58 -12.36
N ARG A 130 -5.04 -15.38 -13.43
CA ARG A 130 -3.79 -15.59 -14.20
C ARG A 130 -3.30 -14.31 -14.88
N ILE A 131 -4.20 -13.45 -15.31
CA ILE A 131 -3.92 -12.16 -15.95
C ILE A 131 -4.66 -11.09 -15.19
N ILE A 132 -3.92 -10.12 -14.68
CA ILE A 132 -4.45 -8.98 -13.94
C ILE A 132 -3.90 -7.72 -14.61
N VAL A 133 -4.78 -6.76 -14.85
CA VAL A 133 -4.41 -5.41 -15.30
C VAL A 133 -4.85 -4.44 -14.22
N PHE A 134 -3.93 -3.65 -13.73
CA PHE A 134 -4.21 -2.49 -12.89
C PHE A 134 -4.29 -1.26 -13.80
N ASP A 135 -5.46 -0.67 -13.88
CA ASP A 135 -5.72 0.50 -14.71
C ASP A 135 -5.76 1.74 -13.82
N LEU A 136 -4.75 2.61 -13.97
CA LEU A 136 -4.61 3.86 -13.24
C LEU A 136 -4.94 5.09 -14.11
N TYR A 137 -5.57 4.89 -15.25
CA TYR A 137 -5.82 5.96 -16.23
C TYR A 137 -6.63 7.12 -15.62
N GLU A 138 -7.66 6.83 -14.85
CA GLU A 138 -8.53 7.83 -14.23
C GLU A 138 -7.98 8.41 -12.91
N MET A 139 -6.77 8.01 -12.50
CA MET A 139 -6.13 8.56 -11.32
C MET A 139 -5.50 9.92 -11.65
N GLY A 140 -5.88 10.95 -10.91
CA GLY A 140 -5.30 12.30 -11.05
C GLY A 140 -3.80 12.32 -10.77
N ASP A 141 -3.08 13.24 -11.41
CA ASP A 141 -1.61 13.33 -11.38
C ASP A 141 -1.03 13.38 -9.95
N GLN A 142 -1.68 14.07 -9.03
CA GLN A 142 -1.22 14.16 -7.63
C GLN A 142 -1.34 12.85 -6.86
N LEU A 143 -2.28 12.00 -7.23
CA LEU A 143 -2.62 10.78 -6.52
C LEU A 143 -2.00 9.54 -7.17
N LYS A 144 -1.63 9.68 -8.44
CA LYS A 144 -1.04 8.61 -9.26
C LYS A 144 0.22 8.00 -8.64
N PRO A 145 1.18 8.76 -8.06
CA PRO A 145 2.36 8.17 -7.42
C PRO A 145 2.01 7.22 -6.28
N THR A 146 1.07 7.61 -5.42
CA THR A 146 0.64 6.75 -4.30
C THR A 146 -0.12 5.52 -4.79
N ALA A 147 -1.03 5.69 -5.76
CA ALA A 147 -1.75 4.58 -6.36
C ALA A 147 -0.78 3.58 -7.02
N LEU A 148 0.28 4.08 -7.67
CA LEU A 148 1.33 3.26 -8.24
C LEU A 148 2.09 2.48 -7.16
N ASN A 149 2.47 3.13 -6.04
CA ASN A 149 3.13 2.46 -4.92
C ASN A 149 2.28 1.32 -4.35
N VAL A 150 0.99 1.56 -4.10
CA VAL A 150 0.07 0.53 -3.60
C VAL A 150 -0.10 -0.61 -4.61
N THR A 151 -0.18 -0.27 -5.89
CA THR A 151 -0.28 -1.27 -6.97
C THR A 151 0.97 -2.14 -7.04
N MET A 152 2.16 -1.52 -7.00
CA MET A 152 3.44 -2.26 -7.02
C MET A 152 3.59 -3.15 -5.79
N GLU A 153 3.16 -2.68 -4.62
CA GLU A 153 3.13 -3.48 -3.40
C GLU A 153 2.24 -4.72 -3.54
N THR A 154 1.06 -4.56 -4.13
CA THR A 154 0.13 -5.66 -4.42
C THR A 154 0.74 -6.67 -5.40
N ILE A 155 1.42 -6.18 -6.43
CA ILE A 155 2.16 -7.01 -7.39
C ILE A 155 3.26 -7.81 -6.68
N GLN A 156 4.05 -7.18 -5.79
CA GLN A 156 5.11 -7.84 -5.03
C GLN A 156 4.56 -8.95 -4.13
N ASN A 157 3.45 -8.72 -3.44
CA ASN A 157 2.76 -9.76 -2.67
C ASN A 157 2.38 -10.96 -3.57
N ARG A 158 1.87 -10.69 -4.77
CA ARG A 158 1.51 -11.75 -5.72
C ARG A 158 2.74 -12.49 -6.26
N VAL A 159 3.79 -11.78 -6.59
CA VAL A 159 5.08 -12.36 -7.03
C VAL A 159 5.63 -13.30 -5.96
N ALA A 160 5.63 -12.88 -4.69
CA ALA A 160 6.09 -13.67 -3.57
C ALA A 160 5.28 -14.98 -3.42
N THR A 161 3.96 -14.89 -3.46
CA THR A 161 3.06 -16.06 -3.41
C THR A 161 3.30 -17.01 -4.57
N ASN A 162 3.41 -16.50 -5.79
CA ASN A 162 3.67 -17.31 -6.97
C ASN A 162 5.03 -18.00 -6.92
N ARG A 163 6.06 -17.29 -6.45
CA ARG A 163 7.41 -17.84 -6.27
C ARG A 163 7.41 -19.04 -5.33
N LEU A 164 6.70 -18.96 -4.20
CA LEU A 164 6.53 -20.10 -3.29
C LEU A 164 5.82 -21.28 -3.93
N ALA A 165 4.91 -21.01 -4.86
CA ALA A 165 4.21 -22.05 -5.62
C ALA A 165 4.99 -22.53 -6.86
N GLY A 166 6.25 -22.11 -7.04
CA GLY A 166 7.07 -22.47 -8.20
C GLY A 166 6.59 -21.86 -9.52
N LYS A 167 5.80 -20.77 -9.46
CA LYS A 167 5.25 -20.09 -10.65
C LYS A 167 6.06 -18.84 -10.99
N TYR A 168 6.25 -18.60 -12.28
CA TYR A 168 6.80 -17.33 -12.77
C TYR A 168 5.73 -16.26 -12.89
N THR A 169 6.10 -15.03 -12.60
CA THR A 169 5.25 -13.85 -12.78
C THR A 169 5.95 -12.90 -13.74
N TRP A 170 5.21 -12.45 -14.74
CA TRP A 170 5.66 -11.41 -15.68
C TRP A 170 4.91 -10.13 -15.34
N VAL A 171 5.65 -9.05 -15.19
CA VAL A 171 5.09 -7.72 -14.94
C VAL A 171 5.41 -6.85 -16.15
N PHE A 172 4.37 -6.30 -16.76
CA PHE A 172 4.47 -5.34 -17.85
C PHE A 172 3.98 -4.00 -17.33
N VAL A 173 4.79 -2.97 -17.48
CA VAL A 173 4.44 -1.61 -17.10
C VAL A 173 4.41 -0.77 -18.34
N ASP A 174 3.25 -0.21 -18.66
CA ASP A 174 3.04 0.67 -19.79
C ASP A 174 2.97 2.12 -19.32
N GLU A 175 3.51 3.05 -20.12
CA GLU A 175 3.49 4.50 -19.86
C GLU A 175 4.03 4.93 -18.48
N VAL A 176 5.20 4.42 -18.08
CA VAL A 176 5.92 4.98 -16.93
C VAL A 176 6.53 6.32 -17.33
N TYR A 177 5.76 7.38 -17.25
CA TYR A 177 6.29 8.73 -17.42
C TYR A 177 7.03 9.16 -16.16
N VAL A 178 8.35 9.11 -16.21
CA VAL A 178 9.19 9.96 -15.39
C VAL A 178 9.16 11.33 -16.08
N ARG A 179 8.41 12.32 -15.57
CA ARG A 179 8.57 13.69 -16.04
C ARG A 179 10.02 14.09 -15.74
N PRO A 180 10.83 14.48 -16.75
CA PRO A 180 12.09 15.16 -16.45
C PRO A 180 11.70 16.44 -15.71
N GLU A 181 12.31 16.66 -14.56
CA GLU A 181 12.22 17.96 -13.87
C GLU A 181 12.54 19.03 -14.91
N ALA A 182 11.64 19.99 -15.08
CA ALA A 182 11.90 21.17 -15.87
C ALA A 182 13.01 21.96 -15.15
N ALA A 183 14.18 22.01 -15.79
CA ALA A 183 15.34 22.77 -15.36
C ALA A 183 15.03 24.28 -15.35
#